data_2d9a687f7f5d324c41299e374e8724f7
#
_entry.id   2d9a687f7f5d324c41299e374e8724f7
#
_cell.length_a   1.000
_cell.length_b   1.000
_cell.length_c   1.000
_cell.angle_alpha   90.00
_cell.angle_beta   90.00
_cell.angle_gamma   90.00
#
_symmetry.space_group_name_H-M   'P 1'
#
loop_
_entity.id
_entity.type
_entity.pdbx_description
1 polymer ?
#
loop_
_entity_poly.entity_id
_entity_poly.type
_entity_poly.pdbx_seq_one_letter_code
_entity_poly.pdbx_strand_id
1 'polypeptide(L)'
;MMNKSINRIHDRISPVWDKVKKHNLLTAVIINAVFLALVLVFCEIKYETSDDYIMAAIMSGAYSGTPNPHMIFINILWGYLLLPFYYLVPQISWYLIAQLALCFCAFTAVTYLLLKRLDTIMGIMLSVLFITFFSDDAY
;
A
#
# COMPACT_ATOMS: atom_id res chain seq x y z
N MET A 1 14.95 11.07 41.11
CA MET A 1 15.56 10.03 40.24
C MET A 1 14.86 9.85 38.89
N MET A 2 13.56 9.98 38.80
CA MET A 2 12.73 9.82 37.59
C MET A 2 13.07 10.78 36.43
N ASN A 3 13.43 12.03 36.72
CA ASN A 3 13.71 13.08 35.73
C ASN A 3 14.98 12.83 34.89
N LYS A 4 15.99 12.17 35.45
CA LYS A 4 17.27 11.89 34.76
C LYS A 4 17.18 10.75 33.72
N SER A 5 16.25 9.82 33.93
CA SER A 5 15.98 8.71 32.98
C SER A 5 15.15 9.20 31.79
N ILE A 6 14.19 10.07 32.04
CA ILE A 6 13.35 10.67 30.98
C ILE A 6 14.20 11.54 30.04
N ASN A 7 15.09 12.37 30.58
CA ASN A 7 15.98 13.20 29.77
C ASN A 7 16.94 12.36 28.91
N ARG A 8 17.49 11.25 29.44
CA ARG A 8 18.33 10.35 28.61
C ARG A 8 17.59 9.68 27.49
N ILE A 9 16.30 9.35 27.67
CA ILE A 9 15.46 8.78 26.60
C ILE A 9 15.19 9.85 25.56
N HIS A 10 14.85 11.06 25.96
CA HIS A 10 14.61 12.19 25.08
C HIS A 10 15.85 12.52 24.23
N ASP A 11 17.04 12.56 24.81
CA ASP A 11 18.30 12.87 24.12
C ASP A 11 18.72 11.77 23.11
N ARG A 12 18.30 10.52 23.34
CA ARG A 12 18.53 9.42 22.38
C ARG A 12 17.54 9.40 21.23
N ILE A 13 16.33 9.87 21.46
CA ILE A 13 15.24 9.79 20.48
C ILE A 13 15.19 11.04 19.60
N SER A 14 15.59 12.21 20.11
CA SER A 14 15.56 13.48 19.37
C SER A 14 16.27 13.43 18.01
N PRO A 15 17.47 12.83 17.84
CA PRO A 15 18.12 12.79 16.53
C PRO A 15 17.39 11.88 15.53
N VAL A 16 16.62 10.89 16.01
CA VAL A 16 15.79 10.04 15.14
C VAL A 16 14.59 10.83 14.66
N TRP A 17 13.95 11.60 15.54
CA TRP A 17 12.80 12.44 15.18
C TRP A 17 13.15 13.51 14.15
N ASP A 18 14.35 14.12 14.26
CA ASP A 18 14.82 15.10 13.30
C ASP A 18 15.08 14.49 11.92
N LYS A 19 15.59 13.25 11.87
CA LYS A 19 15.75 12.50 10.63
C LYS A 19 14.41 12.15 9.99
N VAL A 20 13.42 11.72 10.80
CA VAL A 20 12.06 11.44 10.32
C VAL A 20 11.44 12.70 9.70
N LYS A 21 11.53 13.85 10.38
CA LYS A 21 11.03 15.14 9.85
C LYS A 21 11.73 15.57 8.57
N LYS A 22 13.02 15.29 8.44
CA LYS A 22 13.79 15.64 7.24
C LYS A 22 13.45 14.77 6.03
N HIS A 23 13.03 13.52 6.26
CA HIS A 23 12.77 12.53 5.21
C HIS A 23 11.36 11.94 5.28
N ASN A 24 10.34 12.79 5.43
CA ASN A 24 8.94 12.37 5.60
C ASN A 24 8.46 11.37 4.53
N LEU A 25 8.84 11.58 3.26
CA LEU A 25 8.46 10.66 2.18
C LEU A 25 9.10 9.27 2.35
N LEU A 26 10.40 9.23 2.62
CA LEU A 26 11.10 7.97 2.84
C LEU A 26 10.54 7.22 4.06
N THR A 27 10.25 7.96 5.13
CA THR A 27 9.61 7.38 6.32
C THR A 27 8.22 6.83 6.01
N ALA A 28 7.40 7.55 5.24
CA ALA A 28 6.10 7.08 4.81
C ALA A 28 6.20 5.79 3.98
N VAL A 29 7.12 5.75 3.01
CA VAL A 29 7.39 4.55 2.20
C VAL A 29 7.81 3.37 3.08
N ILE A 30 8.72 3.57 4.03
CA ILE A 30 9.20 2.50 4.91
C ILE A 30 8.06 1.96 5.78
N ILE A 31 7.25 2.82 6.40
CA ILE A 31 6.11 2.40 7.24
C ILE A 31 5.16 1.52 6.42
N ASN A 32 4.75 2.00 5.24
CA ASN A 32 3.81 1.26 4.40
C ASN A 32 4.43 -0.01 3.80
N ALA A 33 5.72 -0.02 3.45
CA ALA A 33 6.41 -1.20 2.94
C ALA A 33 6.52 -2.30 4.02
N VAL A 34 6.83 -1.92 5.27
CA VAL A 34 6.86 -2.87 6.40
C VAL A 34 5.45 -3.43 6.64
N PHE A 35 4.44 -2.57 6.62
CA PHE A 35 3.05 -3.02 6.79
C PHE A 35 2.61 -3.97 5.67
N LEU A 36 2.85 -3.60 4.41
CA LEU A 36 2.54 -4.48 3.27
C LEU A 36 3.29 -5.81 3.37
N ALA A 37 4.57 -5.80 3.76
CA ALA A 37 5.33 -7.03 3.96
C ALA A 37 4.71 -7.93 5.06
N LEU A 38 4.21 -7.34 6.15
CA LEU A 38 3.51 -8.09 7.19
C LEU A 38 2.20 -8.69 6.67
N VAL A 39 1.41 -7.93 5.90
CA VAL A 39 0.19 -8.44 5.25
C VAL A 39 0.52 -9.60 4.31
N LEU A 40 1.53 -9.46 3.45
CA LEU A 40 1.95 -10.51 2.52
C LEU A 40 2.44 -11.80 3.21
N VAL A 41 2.99 -11.70 4.43
CA VAL A 41 3.51 -12.85 5.17
C VAL A 41 2.45 -13.53 6.03
N PHE A 42 1.56 -12.74 6.65
CA PHE A 42 0.63 -13.25 7.67
C PHE A 42 -0.82 -13.36 7.20
N CYS A 43 -1.19 -12.67 6.10
CA CYS A 43 -2.54 -12.68 5.56
C CYS A 43 -2.57 -13.39 4.20
N GLU A 44 -3.68 -14.03 3.90
CA GLU A 44 -3.96 -14.52 2.55
C GLU A 44 -4.57 -13.39 1.74
N ILE A 45 -3.89 -12.95 0.70
CA ILE A 45 -4.43 -11.95 -0.22
C ILE A 45 -5.42 -12.63 -1.15
N LYS A 46 -6.67 -12.20 -1.09
CA LYS A 46 -7.77 -12.68 -1.93
C LYS A 46 -8.51 -11.51 -2.54
N TYR A 47 -9.16 -11.74 -3.65
CA TYR A 47 -10.13 -10.78 -4.16
C TYR A 47 -11.32 -10.72 -3.19
N GLU A 48 -11.66 -9.54 -2.72
CA GLU A 48 -12.75 -9.33 -1.77
C GLU A 48 -14.11 -9.62 -2.42
N THR A 49 -14.23 -9.23 -3.68
CA THR A 49 -15.48 -9.39 -4.43
C THR A 49 -15.32 -10.36 -5.61
N SER A 50 -16.43 -11.01 -5.97
CA SER A 50 -16.51 -11.82 -7.19
C SER A 50 -16.23 -11.00 -8.46
N ASP A 51 -16.51 -9.71 -8.43
CA ASP A 51 -16.32 -8.80 -9.55
C ASP A 51 -14.85 -8.59 -9.88
N ASP A 52 -13.99 -8.43 -8.88
CA ASP A 52 -12.54 -8.32 -9.06
C ASP A 52 -11.94 -9.60 -9.64
N TYR A 53 -12.41 -10.75 -9.15
CA TYR A 53 -12.01 -12.04 -9.72
C TYR A 53 -12.43 -12.17 -11.19
N ILE A 54 -13.65 -11.76 -11.52
CA ILE A 54 -14.15 -11.78 -12.90
C ILE A 54 -13.31 -10.85 -13.79
N MET A 55 -13.01 -9.65 -13.32
CA MET A 55 -12.17 -8.70 -14.08
C MET A 55 -10.76 -9.25 -14.30
N ALA A 56 -10.15 -9.84 -13.28
CA ALA A 56 -8.86 -10.51 -13.42
C ALA A 56 -8.90 -11.69 -14.41
N ALA A 57 -9.98 -12.46 -14.39
CA ALA A 57 -10.19 -13.58 -15.30
C ALA A 57 -10.44 -13.14 -16.76
N ILE A 58 -11.14 -12.02 -16.99
CA ILE A 58 -11.29 -11.40 -18.31
C ILE A 58 -9.92 -10.92 -18.83
N MET A 59 -9.19 -10.18 -18.00
CA MET A 59 -7.88 -9.65 -18.36
C MET A 59 -6.86 -10.74 -18.68
N SER A 60 -6.85 -11.83 -17.92
CA SER A 60 -5.93 -12.97 -18.15
C SER A 60 -6.32 -13.81 -19.36
N GLY A 61 -7.54 -13.65 -19.88
CA GLY A 61 -8.08 -14.47 -20.98
C GLY A 61 -8.62 -15.83 -20.52
N ALA A 62 -8.87 -16.03 -19.24
CA ALA A 62 -9.39 -17.30 -18.71
C ALA A 62 -10.74 -17.70 -19.33
N TYR A 63 -11.56 -16.73 -19.75
CA TYR A 63 -12.85 -17.00 -20.42
C TYR A 63 -12.76 -17.11 -21.93
N SER A 64 -11.85 -16.37 -22.57
CA SER A 64 -11.81 -16.21 -24.03
C SER A 64 -10.60 -16.87 -24.68
N GLY A 65 -9.67 -17.41 -23.89
CA GLY A 65 -8.41 -17.96 -24.37
C GLY A 65 -7.36 -16.90 -24.73
N THR A 66 -7.72 -15.62 -24.74
CA THR A 66 -6.81 -14.50 -25.02
C THR A 66 -7.07 -13.34 -24.07
N PRO A 67 -6.03 -12.63 -23.61
CA PRO A 67 -6.19 -11.44 -22.77
C PRO A 67 -7.10 -10.40 -23.39
N ASN A 68 -8.07 -9.88 -22.61
CA ASN A 68 -9.06 -8.94 -23.08
C ASN A 68 -9.08 -7.68 -22.19
N PRO A 69 -8.90 -6.45 -22.75
CA PRO A 69 -8.88 -5.23 -21.97
C PRO A 69 -10.27 -4.72 -21.57
N HIS A 70 -11.36 -5.34 -22.05
CA HIS A 70 -12.73 -4.89 -21.80
C HIS A 70 -13.23 -5.45 -20.45
N MET A 71 -12.83 -4.82 -19.37
CA MET A 71 -13.34 -5.11 -18.03
C MET A 71 -14.72 -4.46 -17.83
N ILE A 72 -15.59 -5.07 -17.02
CA ILE A 72 -17.01 -4.70 -16.92
C ILE A 72 -17.20 -3.38 -16.15
N PHE A 73 -16.51 -3.20 -15.00
CA PHE A 73 -16.78 -2.09 -14.06
C PHE A 73 -15.68 -1.03 -14.03
N ILE A 74 -14.63 -1.18 -14.82
CA ILE A 74 -13.46 -0.30 -14.81
C ILE A 74 -13.25 0.31 -16.19
N ASN A 75 -12.67 1.53 -16.21
CA ASN A 75 -12.37 2.20 -17.46
C ASN A 75 -11.44 1.33 -18.34
N ILE A 76 -11.81 1.20 -19.60
CA ILE A 76 -11.10 0.40 -20.60
C ILE A 76 -9.62 0.79 -20.75
N LEU A 77 -9.27 2.06 -20.47
CA LEU A 77 -7.89 2.53 -20.51
C LEU A 77 -7.00 1.78 -19.51
N TRP A 78 -7.56 1.39 -18.34
CA TRP A 78 -6.86 0.59 -17.36
C TRP A 78 -6.57 -0.82 -17.89
N GLY A 79 -7.53 -1.42 -18.59
CA GLY A 79 -7.34 -2.68 -19.28
C GLY A 79 -6.23 -2.62 -20.34
N TYR A 80 -6.21 -1.60 -21.18
CA TYR A 80 -5.14 -1.41 -22.16
C TYR A 80 -3.77 -1.17 -21.53
N LEU A 81 -3.70 -0.52 -20.36
CA LEU A 81 -2.45 -0.33 -19.64
C LEU A 81 -1.88 -1.67 -19.14
N LEU A 82 -2.73 -2.57 -18.67
CA LEU A 82 -2.32 -3.87 -18.13
C LEU A 82 -2.11 -4.94 -19.20
N LEU A 83 -2.75 -4.80 -20.36
CA LEU A 83 -2.74 -5.78 -21.43
C LEU A 83 -1.34 -6.25 -21.86
N PRO A 84 -0.33 -5.38 -22.06
CA PRO A 84 1.01 -5.81 -22.45
C PRO A 84 1.66 -6.76 -21.44
N PHE A 85 1.40 -6.56 -20.16
CA PHE A 85 1.95 -7.41 -19.10
C PHE A 85 1.35 -8.82 -19.13
N TYR A 86 0.07 -8.96 -19.43
CA TYR A 86 -0.56 -10.27 -19.59
C TYR A 86 -0.08 -11.02 -20.84
N TYR A 87 0.30 -10.33 -21.92
CA TYR A 87 0.94 -10.96 -23.06
C TYR A 87 2.38 -11.42 -22.78
N LEU A 88 3.10 -10.71 -21.91
CA LEU A 88 4.48 -11.07 -21.55
C LEU A 88 4.53 -12.24 -20.56
N VAL A 89 3.70 -12.19 -19.51
CA VAL A 89 3.69 -13.21 -18.44
C VAL A 89 2.23 -13.46 -18.01
N PRO A 90 1.51 -14.34 -18.72
CA PRO A 90 0.08 -14.58 -18.47
C PRO A 90 -0.23 -15.28 -17.14
N GLN A 91 0.77 -15.92 -16.51
CA GLN A 91 0.60 -16.65 -15.25
C GLN A 91 0.47 -15.73 -14.02
N ILE A 92 0.85 -14.47 -14.16
CA ILE A 92 0.82 -13.50 -13.07
C ILE A 92 -0.48 -12.70 -13.13
N SER A 93 -1.16 -12.54 -12.00
CA SER A 93 -2.30 -11.65 -11.89
C SER A 93 -1.86 -10.19 -11.81
N TRP A 94 -1.58 -9.58 -12.97
CA TRP A 94 -1.18 -8.18 -13.07
C TRP A 94 -2.25 -7.22 -12.57
N TYR A 95 -3.51 -7.61 -12.67
CA TYR A 95 -4.62 -6.85 -12.10
C TYR A 95 -4.48 -6.70 -10.58
N LEU A 96 -4.23 -7.80 -9.87
CA LEU A 96 -4.00 -7.79 -8.42
C LEU A 96 -2.77 -6.95 -8.04
N ILE A 97 -1.65 -7.14 -8.76
CA ILE A 97 -0.43 -6.37 -8.51
C ILE A 97 -0.68 -4.87 -8.68
N ALA A 98 -1.44 -4.49 -9.70
CA ALA A 98 -1.77 -3.09 -9.95
C ALA A 98 -2.66 -2.51 -8.84
N GLN A 99 -3.65 -3.26 -8.34
CA GLN A 99 -4.47 -2.86 -7.19
C GLN A 99 -3.60 -2.65 -5.94
N LEU A 100 -2.76 -3.63 -5.58
CA LEU A 100 -1.84 -3.52 -4.45
C LEU A 100 -0.91 -2.31 -4.58
N ALA A 101 -0.38 -2.06 -5.78
CA ALA A 101 0.48 -0.90 -6.03
C ALA A 101 -0.27 0.43 -5.86
N LEU A 102 -1.52 0.52 -6.32
CA LEU A 102 -2.36 1.71 -6.12
C LEU A 102 -2.68 1.94 -4.65
N CYS A 103 -3.08 0.90 -3.92
CA CYS A 103 -3.33 0.97 -2.48
C CYS A 103 -2.06 1.42 -1.73
N PHE A 104 -0.92 0.82 -2.04
CA PHE A 104 0.37 1.20 -1.46
C PHE A 104 0.70 2.68 -1.71
N CYS A 105 0.50 3.17 -2.94
CA CYS A 105 0.71 4.58 -3.27
C CYS A 105 -0.25 5.50 -2.52
N ALA A 106 -1.53 5.13 -2.42
CA ALA A 106 -2.54 5.90 -1.72
C ALA A 106 -2.23 6.00 -0.22
N PHE A 107 -1.94 4.88 0.43
CA PHE A 107 -1.56 4.86 1.85
C PHE A 107 -0.27 5.63 2.11
N THR A 108 0.74 5.50 1.22
CA THR A 108 1.98 6.26 1.32
C THR A 108 1.73 7.76 1.20
N ALA A 109 0.86 8.19 0.30
CA ALA A 109 0.51 9.60 0.16
C ALA A 109 -0.18 10.16 1.41
N VAL A 110 -1.13 9.43 1.99
CA VAL A 110 -1.81 9.83 3.24
C VAL A 110 -0.82 9.89 4.40
N THR A 111 -0.02 8.84 4.57
CA THR A 111 1.04 8.77 5.61
C THR A 111 2.02 9.94 5.48
N TYR A 112 2.46 10.24 4.26
CA TYR A 112 3.33 11.40 4.00
C TYR A 112 2.69 12.72 4.42
N LEU A 113 1.40 12.91 4.11
CA LEU A 113 0.67 14.13 4.48
C LEU A 113 0.52 14.25 6.01
N LEU A 114 0.24 13.15 6.71
CA LEU A 114 0.16 13.11 8.16
C LEU A 114 1.51 13.47 8.80
N LEU A 115 2.60 12.85 8.35
CA LEU A 115 3.96 13.15 8.84
C LEU A 115 4.41 14.58 8.54
N LYS A 116 3.94 15.18 7.46
CA LYS A 116 4.28 16.54 7.07
C LYS A 116 3.49 17.60 7.84
N ARG A 117 2.24 17.32 8.19
CA ARG A 117 1.30 18.29 8.79
C ARG A 117 1.25 18.24 10.31
N LEU A 118 1.55 17.09 10.89
CA LEU A 118 1.45 16.84 12.33
C LEU A 118 2.83 16.73 12.98
N ASP A 119 2.86 16.77 14.30
CA ASP A 119 4.06 16.41 15.06
C ASP A 119 4.42 14.94 14.77
N THR A 120 5.72 14.64 14.77
CA THR A 120 6.23 13.34 14.35
C THR A 120 5.57 12.15 15.06
N ILE A 121 5.37 12.24 16.37
CA ILE A 121 4.74 11.17 17.16
C ILE A 121 3.29 11.01 16.76
N MET A 122 2.53 12.11 16.72
CA MET A 122 1.13 12.10 16.34
C MET A 122 0.95 11.64 14.87
N GLY A 123 1.82 12.08 13.97
CA GLY A 123 1.82 11.67 12.57
C GLY A 123 2.04 10.17 12.41
N ILE A 124 2.99 9.57 13.14
CA ILE A 124 3.22 8.11 13.11
C ILE A 124 2.03 7.36 13.71
N MET A 125 1.54 7.77 14.88
CA MET A 125 0.40 7.11 15.54
C MET A 125 -0.85 7.11 14.66
N LEU A 126 -1.19 8.26 14.07
CA LEU A 126 -2.33 8.37 13.17
C LEU A 126 -2.13 7.62 11.86
N SER A 127 -0.89 7.53 11.36
CA SER A 127 -0.59 6.73 10.16
C SER A 127 -0.79 5.25 10.41
N VAL A 128 -0.28 4.73 11.52
CA VAL A 128 -0.48 3.33 11.92
C VAL A 128 -1.97 3.03 12.12
N LEU A 129 -2.67 3.90 12.84
CA LEU A 129 -4.10 3.76 13.06
C LEU A 129 -4.89 3.79 11.73
N PHE A 130 -4.57 4.71 10.83
CA PHE A 130 -5.19 4.81 9.50
C PHE A 130 -4.96 3.52 8.69
N ILE A 131 -3.71 3.05 8.60
CA ILE A 131 -3.38 1.85 7.86
C ILE A 131 -4.13 0.63 8.43
N THR A 132 -4.12 0.45 9.76
CA THR A 132 -4.81 -0.70 10.38
C THR A 132 -6.33 -0.66 10.23
N PHE A 133 -6.95 0.51 10.21
CA PHE A 133 -8.41 0.62 10.01
C PHE A 133 -8.83 0.36 8.58
N PHE A 134 -8.04 0.78 7.61
CA PHE A 134 -8.40 0.70 6.18
C PHE A 134 -7.70 -0.43 5.44
N SER A 135 -6.89 -1.23 6.12
CA SER A 135 -6.20 -2.37 5.49
C SER A 135 -7.14 -3.53 5.16
N ASP A 136 -8.21 -3.68 5.92
CA ASP A 136 -9.18 -4.76 5.74
C ASP A 136 -9.91 -4.64 4.39
N ASP A 137 -10.16 -3.40 3.95
CA ASP A 137 -10.81 -3.10 2.66
C ASP A 137 -9.82 -2.97 1.50
N ALA A 138 -8.50 -2.94 1.76
CA ALA A 138 -7.49 -2.59 0.76
C ALA A 138 -6.59 -3.75 0.34
N TYR A 139 -6.44 -4.77 1.18
CA TYR A 139 -5.60 -5.94 1.00
C TYR A 139 -6.37 -7.23 1.31
#